data_04fac24f9ee116c028e7b3b0dffab66a
#
_entry.id   04fac24f9ee116c028e7b3b0dffab66a
#
_cell.length_a   1.000
_cell.length_b   1.000
_cell.length_c   1.000
_cell.angle_alpha   90.00
_cell.angle_beta   90.00
_cell.angle_gamma   90.00
#
_symmetry.space_group_name_H-M   'P 1'
#
loop_
_entity.id
_entity.type
_entity.pdbx_description
1 polymer ?
#
loop_
_entity_poly.entity_id
_entity_poly.type
_entity_poly.pdbx_seq_one_letter_code
_entity_poly.pdbx_strand_id
1 'polypeptide(L)'
;MYFFYAVLTNFTVIISPLVFVYRILKGKEDPARFQEKICIYSKKRVKNKIWIHAVSIGELMSVIPIIKKFEKNKKIKSIIVTTATTSSAKIFTKLKFKKTFHVYFPLDNNFLTKRFINYWKPELAIFVDSEIWPNMYKNLKVKQIPIIVLNARIVKKTLNKWQIFPNFAKEVFGKINLALPSNLETLKYLKLLNVKNIKVAGNLKYYGEKNLEKIDNKVLKNKFKNFQIWCAASTHKSEEIFLGKLHKKLKKFNKKLITIIIPRHINRSPEIIDDMNKLGLKTIAHSSNQKLKIDTDIYLVDSYGISSKFYSLTNVAFVGGSLIAHGGQNPLEPARFGNFIINGPHVNNFKEIYSFLKKHKMSSTTSSILKMEQAIIKKLNHENNKQNIEKITKIGKQILDKNLFYINKYLT
;
A
#
# COMPACT_ATOMS: atom_id res chain seq x y z
N MET A 1 -7.94 -26.07 -20.13
CA MET A 1 -7.06 -25.05 -19.52
C MET A 1 -6.66 -25.37 -18.07
N TYR A 2 -7.57 -25.80 -17.17
CA TYR A 2 -7.14 -26.23 -15.82
C TYR A 2 -6.11 -27.36 -15.83
N PHE A 3 -6.18 -28.30 -16.78
CA PHE A 3 -5.18 -29.34 -16.93
C PHE A 3 -3.79 -28.74 -17.19
N PHE A 4 -3.66 -27.86 -18.18
CA PHE A 4 -2.38 -27.19 -18.48
C PHE A 4 -1.87 -26.34 -17.31
N TYR A 5 -2.78 -25.64 -16.63
CA TYR A 5 -2.42 -24.88 -15.43
C TYR A 5 -1.93 -25.81 -14.29
N ALA A 6 -2.57 -26.96 -14.10
CA ALA A 6 -2.16 -27.98 -13.12
C ALA A 6 -0.77 -28.54 -13.45
N VAL A 7 -0.50 -28.87 -14.72
CA VAL A 7 0.83 -29.33 -15.17
C VAL A 7 1.88 -28.27 -14.87
N LEU A 8 1.64 -27.02 -15.25
CA LEU A 8 2.57 -25.91 -15.00
C LEU A 8 2.83 -25.74 -13.51
N THR A 9 1.79 -25.77 -12.66
CA THR A 9 1.96 -25.61 -11.21
C THR A 9 2.60 -26.82 -10.53
N ASN A 10 2.46 -28.04 -11.06
CA ASN A 10 3.22 -29.20 -10.61
C ASN A 10 4.73 -28.99 -10.88
N PHE A 11 5.08 -28.51 -12.08
CA PHE A 11 6.46 -28.21 -12.42
C PHE A 11 7.06 -27.13 -11.50
N THR A 12 6.28 -26.09 -11.16
CA THR A 12 6.75 -25.07 -10.19
C THR A 12 7.04 -25.66 -8.81
N VAL A 13 6.28 -26.66 -8.36
CA VAL A 13 6.57 -27.36 -7.08
C VAL A 13 7.85 -28.16 -7.14
N ILE A 14 8.12 -28.87 -8.26
CA ILE A 14 9.35 -29.64 -8.45
C ILE A 14 10.59 -28.73 -8.39
N ILE A 15 10.54 -27.54 -9.01
CA ILE A 15 11.65 -26.58 -9.02
C ILE A 15 11.74 -25.76 -7.72
N SER A 16 10.65 -25.69 -6.95
CA SER A 16 10.56 -24.81 -5.78
C SER A 16 11.71 -24.97 -4.77
N PRO A 17 12.30 -26.15 -4.48
CA PRO A 17 13.42 -26.26 -3.56
C PRO A 17 14.63 -25.43 -4.01
N LEU A 18 14.98 -25.48 -5.29
CA LEU A 18 16.09 -24.69 -5.86
C LEU A 18 15.79 -23.19 -5.75
N VAL A 19 14.55 -22.80 -6.05
CA VAL A 19 14.12 -21.40 -5.95
C VAL A 19 14.15 -20.93 -4.49
N PHE A 20 13.75 -21.74 -3.53
CA PHE A 20 13.80 -21.38 -2.10
C PHE A 20 15.25 -21.21 -1.63
N VAL A 21 16.16 -22.13 -1.96
CA VAL A 21 17.59 -21.99 -1.63
C VAL A 21 18.14 -20.69 -2.18
N TYR A 22 17.95 -20.43 -3.47
CA TYR A 22 18.40 -19.18 -4.10
C TYR A 22 17.84 -17.94 -3.41
N ARG A 23 16.54 -17.94 -3.06
CA ARG A 23 15.88 -16.82 -2.40
C ARG A 23 16.35 -16.62 -0.96
N ILE A 24 16.65 -17.71 -0.24
CA ILE A 24 17.25 -17.67 1.11
C ILE A 24 18.62 -17.02 1.05
N LEU A 25 19.49 -17.46 0.13
CA LEU A 25 20.82 -16.89 -0.07
C LEU A 25 20.77 -15.38 -0.42
N LYS A 26 19.74 -14.94 -1.12
CA LYS A 26 19.49 -13.51 -1.44
C LYS A 26 18.76 -12.74 -0.34
N GLY A 27 18.49 -13.32 0.83
CA GLY A 27 17.75 -12.68 1.92
C GLY A 27 16.27 -12.35 1.59
N LYS A 28 15.72 -12.96 0.53
CA LYS A 28 14.35 -12.71 0.03
C LYS A 28 13.34 -13.75 0.53
N GLU A 29 13.79 -14.74 1.30
CA GLU A 29 12.96 -15.79 1.89
C GLU A 29 13.31 -15.98 3.36
N ASP A 30 12.35 -16.45 4.16
CA ASP A 30 12.52 -16.75 5.57
C ASP A 30 13.02 -18.20 5.74
N PRO A 31 14.28 -18.41 6.15
CA PRO A 31 14.84 -19.75 6.25
C PRO A 31 14.15 -20.63 7.30
N ALA A 32 13.54 -20.04 8.32
CA ALA A 32 12.83 -20.77 9.37
C ALA A 32 11.39 -21.13 8.99
N ARG A 33 10.80 -20.42 8.00
CA ARG A 33 9.37 -20.51 7.71
C ARG A 33 9.01 -20.76 6.26
N PHE A 34 9.96 -20.90 5.33
CA PHE A 34 9.68 -21.15 3.91
C PHE A 34 8.86 -22.42 3.68
N GLN A 35 9.01 -23.40 4.57
CA GLN A 35 8.27 -24.67 4.54
C GLN A 35 6.74 -24.48 4.65
N GLU A 36 6.27 -23.36 5.21
CA GLU A 36 4.84 -23.03 5.23
C GLU A 36 4.26 -22.92 3.81
N LYS A 37 5.07 -22.54 2.80
CA LYS A 37 4.66 -22.44 1.39
C LYS A 37 4.42 -23.79 0.72
N ILE A 38 4.93 -24.86 1.29
CA ILE A 38 4.63 -26.27 0.92
C ILE A 38 3.77 -26.97 1.95
N CYS A 39 3.06 -26.17 2.77
CA CYS A 39 2.09 -26.64 3.76
C CYS A 39 2.67 -27.53 4.87
N ILE A 40 3.91 -27.26 5.30
CA ILE A 40 4.52 -27.82 6.52
C ILE A 40 4.45 -26.75 7.60
N TYR A 41 3.69 -27.01 8.66
CA TYR A 41 3.43 -26.04 9.72
C TYR A 41 3.87 -26.57 11.08
N SER A 42 4.55 -25.73 11.87
CA SER A 42 4.87 -25.98 13.28
C SER A 42 3.74 -25.58 14.23
N LYS A 43 2.81 -24.73 13.78
CA LYS A 43 1.71 -24.23 14.59
C LYS A 43 0.59 -25.26 14.70
N LYS A 44 0.01 -25.39 15.91
CA LYS A 44 -1.16 -26.23 16.13
C LYS A 44 -2.33 -25.77 15.26
N ARG A 45 -3.07 -26.74 14.75
CA ARG A 45 -4.29 -26.52 13.99
C ARG A 45 -5.34 -25.83 14.84
N VAL A 46 -5.84 -24.70 14.38
CA VAL A 46 -6.96 -23.97 14.97
C VAL A 46 -8.05 -23.83 13.91
N LYS A 47 -9.31 -24.04 14.28
CA LYS A 47 -10.43 -23.79 13.38
C LYS A 47 -10.53 -22.28 13.16
N ASN A 48 -10.37 -21.87 11.91
CA ASN A 48 -10.34 -20.44 11.54
C ASN A 48 -11.68 -20.02 10.97
N LYS A 49 -12.26 -18.95 11.55
CA LYS A 49 -13.48 -18.36 11.02
C LYS A 49 -13.21 -17.62 9.71
N ILE A 50 -12.08 -16.90 9.63
CA ILE A 50 -11.75 -16.04 8.49
C ILE A 50 -10.30 -16.29 8.07
N TRP A 51 -10.11 -16.41 6.76
CA TRP A 51 -8.81 -16.35 6.14
C TRP A 51 -8.70 -15.12 5.24
N ILE A 52 -7.63 -14.30 5.41
CA ILE A 52 -7.34 -13.11 4.60
C ILE A 52 -6.00 -13.32 3.92
N HIS A 53 -5.95 -13.20 2.60
CA HIS A 53 -4.72 -13.24 1.81
C HIS A 53 -4.38 -11.85 1.26
N ALA A 54 -3.18 -11.35 1.60
CA ALA A 54 -2.64 -10.07 1.16
C ALA A 54 -1.14 -10.22 0.88
N VAL A 55 -0.71 -10.13 -0.38
CA VAL A 55 0.66 -10.45 -0.80
C VAL A 55 1.66 -9.42 -0.31
N SER A 56 1.37 -8.14 -0.54
CA SER A 56 2.29 -7.03 -0.32
C SER A 56 2.01 -6.27 0.98
N ILE A 57 2.99 -5.45 1.40
CA ILE A 57 2.82 -4.52 2.53
C ILE A 57 1.62 -3.60 2.31
N GLY A 58 1.46 -3.06 1.09
CA GLY A 58 0.37 -2.13 0.77
C GLY A 58 -1.01 -2.76 0.88
N GLU A 59 -1.16 -4.02 0.44
CA GLU A 59 -2.38 -4.80 0.57
C GLU A 59 -2.68 -5.12 2.04
N LEU A 60 -1.67 -5.63 2.78
CA LEU A 60 -1.81 -5.92 4.21
C LEU A 60 -2.26 -4.67 4.98
N MET A 61 -1.59 -3.55 4.78
CA MET A 61 -1.92 -2.28 5.46
C MET A 61 -3.36 -1.82 5.15
N SER A 62 -3.84 -2.05 3.93
CA SER A 62 -5.21 -1.67 3.53
C SER A 62 -6.29 -2.45 4.26
N VAL A 63 -6.01 -3.67 4.72
CA VAL A 63 -6.99 -4.55 5.39
C VAL A 63 -6.83 -4.62 6.90
N ILE A 64 -5.75 -4.07 7.48
CA ILE A 64 -5.58 -3.99 8.94
C ILE A 64 -6.81 -3.43 9.65
N PRO A 65 -7.48 -2.37 9.18
CA PRO A 65 -8.68 -1.85 9.82
C PRO A 65 -9.82 -2.88 9.92
N ILE A 66 -9.99 -3.69 8.89
CA ILE A 66 -10.97 -4.79 8.86
C ILE A 66 -10.56 -5.87 9.86
N ILE A 67 -9.29 -6.29 9.86
CA ILE A 67 -8.75 -7.26 10.82
C ILE A 67 -8.99 -6.79 12.26
N LYS A 68 -8.70 -5.51 12.57
CA LYS A 68 -8.94 -4.94 13.91
C LYS A 68 -10.40 -4.94 14.31
N LYS A 69 -11.34 -4.77 13.37
CA LYS A 69 -12.78 -4.90 13.65
C LYS A 69 -13.17 -6.34 13.95
N PHE A 70 -12.61 -7.29 13.20
CA PHE A 70 -12.82 -8.71 13.44
C PHE A 70 -12.18 -9.20 14.75
N GLU A 71 -11.00 -8.71 15.12
CA GLU A 71 -10.36 -8.96 16.41
C GLU A 71 -11.27 -8.60 17.61
N LYS A 72 -12.04 -7.51 17.48
CA LYS A 72 -12.98 -7.05 18.51
C LYS A 72 -14.29 -7.83 18.54
N ASN A 73 -14.60 -8.57 17.47
CA ASN A 73 -15.84 -9.35 17.40
C ASN A 73 -15.70 -10.64 18.21
N LYS A 74 -16.54 -10.80 19.25
CA LYS A 74 -16.54 -11.98 20.15
C LYS A 74 -16.89 -13.29 19.43
N LYS A 75 -17.70 -13.25 18.35
CA LYS A 75 -18.09 -14.40 17.56
C LYS A 75 -16.93 -14.96 16.71
N ILE A 76 -15.90 -14.17 16.42
CA ILE A 76 -14.74 -14.56 15.66
C ILE A 76 -13.65 -15.05 16.62
N LYS A 77 -13.41 -16.37 16.64
CA LYS A 77 -12.43 -16.99 17.55
C LYS A 77 -11.01 -16.88 17.03
N SER A 78 -10.79 -17.03 15.73
CA SER A 78 -9.48 -16.93 15.12
C SER A 78 -9.53 -16.43 13.68
N ILE A 79 -8.47 -15.76 13.25
CA ILE A 79 -8.28 -15.24 11.91
C ILE A 79 -6.90 -15.68 11.43
N ILE A 80 -6.81 -16.19 10.21
CA ILE A 80 -5.54 -16.45 9.57
C ILE A 80 -5.27 -15.38 8.51
N VAL A 81 -4.07 -14.83 8.53
CA VAL A 81 -3.57 -13.91 7.50
C VAL A 81 -2.41 -14.56 6.79
N THR A 82 -2.48 -14.59 5.45
CA THR A 82 -1.36 -15.08 4.65
C THR A 82 -0.75 -13.96 3.84
N THR A 83 0.60 -13.95 3.76
CA THR A 83 1.36 -13.06 2.86
C THR A 83 2.37 -13.86 2.05
N ALA A 84 2.95 -13.26 1.01
CA ALA A 84 3.98 -13.90 0.20
C ALA A 84 5.39 -13.39 0.50
N THR A 85 5.56 -12.21 1.12
CA THR A 85 6.85 -11.55 1.30
C THR A 85 7.29 -11.52 2.77
N THR A 86 8.60 -11.64 3.00
CA THR A 86 9.21 -11.50 4.34
C THR A 86 8.96 -10.13 4.96
N SER A 87 8.93 -9.08 4.15
CA SER A 87 8.66 -7.71 4.60
C SER A 87 7.24 -7.57 5.16
N SER A 88 6.23 -8.16 4.50
CA SER A 88 4.84 -8.17 4.99
C SER A 88 4.70 -8.96 6.30
N ALA A 89 5.39 -10.12 6.40
CA ALA A 89 5.43 -10.93 7.61
C ALA A 89 6.03 -10.16 8.80
N LYS A 90 7.17 -9.47 8.60
CA LYS A 90 7.82 -8.63 9.62
C LYS A 90 6.91 -7.49 10.10
N ILE A 91 6.15 -6.86 9.21
CA ILE A 91 5.18 -5.83 9.60
C ILE A 91 4.04 -6.45 10.40
N PHE A 92 3.50 -7.60 9.95
CA PHE A 92 2.44 -8.28 10.67
C PHE A 92 2.82 -8.61 12.13
N THR A 93 4.03 -9.10 12.36
CA THR A 93 4.52 -9.43 13.70
C THR A 93 4.51 -8.21 14.64
N LYS A 94 4.78 -7.00 14.14
CA LYS A 94 4.76 -5.77 14.94
C LYS A 94 3.35 -5.36 15.39
N LEU A 95 2.28 -5.89 14.76
CA LEU A 95 0.89 -5.50 15.05
C LEU A 95 0.31 -6.15 16.32
N LYS A 96 0.96 -7.17 16.88
CA LYS A 96 0.61 -7.82 18.15
C LYS A 96 -0.88 -8.19 18.30
N PHE A 97 -1.48 -8.79 17.26
CA PHE A 97 -2.85 -9.29 17.29
C PHE A 97 -3.01 -10.45 18.30
N LYS A 98 -4.20 -10.60 18.89
CA LYS A 98 -4.49 -11.66 19.88
C LYS A 98 -5.11 -12.92 19.25
N LYS A 99 -6.01 -12.74 18.28
CA LYS A 99 -6.77 -13.82 17.62
C LYS A 99 -6.31 -14.05 16.18
N THR A 100 -5.45 -13.17 15.65
CA THR A 100 -5.00 -13.21 14.26
C THR A 100 -3.55 -13.67 14.21
N PHE A 101 -3.27 -14.66 13.41
CA PHE A 101 -1.93 -15.18 13.22
C PHE A 101 -1.55 -15.25 11.75
N HIS A 102 -0.26 -15.23 11.49
CA HIS A 102 0.31 -15.18 10.15
C HIS A 102 0.95 -16.50 9.77
N VAL A 103 0.71 -16.90 8.50
CA VAL A 103 1.48 -17.94 7.79
C VAL A 103 1.76 -17.48 6.36
N TYR A 104 2.77 -18.07 5.72
CA TYR A 104 3.01 -17.81 4.32
C TYR A 104 1.97 -18.51 3.43
N PHE A 105 1.59 -17.83 2.34
CA PHE A 105 0.67 -18.38 1.34
C PHE A 105 1.30 -19.58 0.64
N PRO A 106 0.58 -20.70 0.46
CA PRO A 106 1.11 -21.87 -0.22
C PRO A 106 1.28 -21.63 -1.72
N LEU A 107 2.16 -22.38 -2.35
CA LEU A 107 2.21 -22.43 -3.82
C LEU A 107 0.85 -22.86 -4.37
N ASP A 108 0.37 -22.19 -5.45
CA ASP A 108 -0.95 -22.47 -6.04
C ASP A 108 -0.97 -23.78 -6.83
N ASN A 109 -0.58 -24.86 -6.18
CA ASN A 109 -0.65 -26.22 -6.68
C ASN A 109 -1.90 -26.92 -6.14
N ASN A 110 -2.52 -27.78 -6.93
CA ASN A 110 -3.78 -28.43 -6.55
C ASN A 110 -3.67 -29.27 -5.26
N PHE A 111 -2.57 -29.99 -5.05
CA PHE A 111 -2.33 -30.77 -3.84
C PHE A 111 -2.08 -29.89 -2.62
N LEU A 112 -1.18 -28.89 -2.77
CA LEU A 112 -0.82 -27.99 -1.67
C LEU A 112 -2.00 -27.12 -1.23
N THR A 113 -2.79 -26.61 -2.17
CA THR A 113 -3.98 -25.81 -1.83
C THR A 113 -5.06 -26.64 -1.13
N LYS A 114 -5.27 -27.90 -1.52
CA LYS A 114 -6.13 -28.84 -0.78
C LYS A 114 -5.63 -29.09 0.64
N ARG A 115 -4.30 -29.32 0.78
CA ARG A 115 -3.65 -29.52 2.09
C ARG A 115 -3.80 -28.30 2.98
N PHE A 116 -3.59 -27.10 2.44
CA PHE A 116 -3.80 -25.82 3.14
C PHE A 116 -5.23 -25.70 3.68
N ILE A 117 -6.23 -25.86 2.80
CA ILE A 117 -7.65 -25.73 3.18
C ILE A 117 -8.06 -26.78 4.22
N ASN A 118 -7.63 -28.02 4.06
CA ASN A 118 -7.92 -29.08 5.01
C ASN A 118 -7.25 -28.89 6.37
N TYR A 119 -6.06 -28.27 6.39
CA TYR A 119 -5.34 -27.99 7.62
C TYR A 119 -5.96 -26.81 8.39
N TRP A 120 -6.19 -25.67 7.73
CA TRP A 120 -6.65 -24.46 8.37
C TRP A 120 -8.17 -24.34 8.47
N LYS A 121 -8.94 -25.04 7.66
CA LYS A 121 -10.40 -25.08 7.63
C LYS A 121 -11.08 -23.71 7.77
N PRO A 122 -10.80 -22.74 6.88
CA PRO A 122 -11.46 -21.44 6.92
C PRO A 122 -12.95 -21.59 6.58
N GLU A 123 -13.80 -20.77 7.20
CA GLU A 123 -15.23 -20.69 6.85
C GLU A 123 -15.49 -19.61 5.81
N LEU A 124 -14.57 -18.63 5.69
CA LEU A 124 -14.60 -17.55 4.70
C LEU A 124 -13.17 -17.25 4.23
N ALA A 125 -12.96 -17.10 2.92
CA ALA A 125 -11.70 -16.71 2.31
C ALA A 125 -11.82 -15.31 1.67
N ILE A 126 -10.94 -14.40 2.05
CA ILE A 126 -10.88 -13.02 1.54
C ILE A 126 -9.53 -12.80 0.87
N PHE A 127 -9.54 -12.52 -0.43
CA PHE A 127 -8.36 -12.17 -1.23
C PHE A 127 -8.34 -10.67 -1.48
N VAL A 128 -7.18 -10.05 -1.33
CA VAL A 128 -7.04 -8.60 -1.41
C VAL A 128 -6.44 -8.17 -2.75
N ASP A 129 -6.94 -7.08 -3.32
CA ASP A 129 -6.46 -6.46 -4.56
C ASP A 129 -6.60 -7.38 -5.79
N SER A 130 -5.53 -7.85 -6.41
CA SER A 130 -5.53 -8.63 -7.65
C SER A 130 -5.16 -10.11 -7.47
N GLU A 131 -5.34 -10.63 -6.29
CA GLU A 131 -4.92 -11.97 -5.91
C GLU A 131 -5.91 -13.05 -6.37
N ILE A 132 -5.73 -13.51 -7.62
CA ILE A 132 -6.56 -14.53 -8.28
C ILE A 132 -5.73 -15.79 -8.47
N TRP A 133 -6.08 -16.85 -7.73
CA TRP A 133 -5.34 -18.10 -7.63
C TRP A 133 -6.21 -19.28 -8.09
N PRO A 134 -6.08 -19.76 -9.35
CA PRO A 134 -7.02 -20.71 -9.95
C PRO A 134 -7.20 -22.02 -9.20
N ASN A 135 -6.11 -22.68 -8.75
CA ASN A 135 -6.22 -23.95 -8.01
C ASN A 135 -6.81 -23.71 -6.61
N MET A 136 -6.40 -22.65 -5.94
CA MET A 136 -6.97 -22.28 -4.64
C MET A 136 -8.47 -22.01 -4.75
N TYR A 137 -8.88 -21.21 -5.73
CA TYR A 137 -10.30 -20.89 -5.96
C TYR A 137 -11.12 -22.14 -6.30
N LYS A 138 -10.57 -23.04 -7.12
CA LYS A 138 -11.18 -24.35 -7.42
C LYS A 138 -11.42 -25.14 -6.15
N ASN A 139 -10.40 -25.28 -5.30
CA ASN A 139 -10.49 -26.10 -4.09
C ASN A 139 -11.36 -25.50 -3.00
N LEU A 140 -11.38 -24.16 -2.86
CA LEU A 140 -12.32 -23.44 -1.98
C LEU A 140 -13.77 -23.69 -2.43
N LYS A 141 -14.03 -23.61 -3.74
CA LYS A 141 -15.38 -23.88 -4.29
C LYS A 141 -15.84 -25.30 -4.04
N VAL A 142 -14.96 -26.31 -4.23
CA VAL A 142 -15.24 -27.71 -3.93
C VAL A 142 -15.61 -27.90 -2.45
N LYS A 143 -14.98 -27.15 -1.55
CA LYS A 143 -15.26 -27.17 -0.10
C LYS A 143 -16.40 -26.24 0.31
N GLN A 144 -17.10 -25.62 -0.64
CA GLN A 144 -18.19 -24.67 -0.43
C GLN A 144 -17.80 -23.45 0.47
N ILE A 145 -16.51 -23.12 0.50
CA ILE A 145 -15.99 -21.97 1.26
C ILE A 145 -16.19 -20.72 0.40
N PRO A 146 -16.91 -19.70 0.88
CA PRO A 146 -17.12 -18.46 0.14
C PRO A 146 -15.82 -17.72 -0.14
N ILE A 147 -15.72 -17.15 -1.34
CA ILE A 147 -14.58 -16.36 -1.81
C ILE A 147 -15.02 -14.92 -1.97
N ILE A 148 -14.36 -14.00 -1.24
CA ILE A 148 -14.53 -12.57 -1.39
C ILE A 148 -13.24 -11.97 -1.96
N VAL A 149 -13.34 -11.16 -3.02
CA VAL A 149 -12.22 -10.34 -3.49
C VAL A 149 -12.43 -8.92 -2.99
N LEU A 150 -11.63 -8.54 -2.02
CA LEU A 150 -11.73 -7.27 -1.28
C LEU A 150 -10.80 -6.22 -1.87
N ASN A 151 -11.29 -4.99 -2.00
CA ASN A 151 -10.53 -3.89 -2.61
C ASN A 151 -9.99 -4.26 -3.99
N ALA A 152 -10.76 -5.06 -4.74
CA ALA A 152 -10.35 -5.65 -6.01
C ALA A 152 -9.80 -4.58 -6.97
N ARG A 153 -8.67 -4.90 -7.63
CA ARG A 153 -8.03 -4.03 -8.60
C ARG A 153 -7.60 -4.83 -9.82
N ILE A 154 -8.19 -4.54 -10.96
CA ILE A 154 -7.81 -5.11 -12.25
C ILE A 154 -7.48 -3.95 -13.18
N VAL A 155 -6.28 -3.96 -13.74
CA VAL A 155 -5.86 -2.98 -14.76
C VAL A 155 -6.04 -3.58 -16.16
N LYS A 156 -6.13 -2.73 -17.19
CA LYS A 156 -6.32 -3.16 -18.58
C LYS A 156 -5.32 -4.25 -19.02
N LYS A 157 -4.04 -4.10 -18.64
CA LYS A 157 -3.00 -5.10 -18.94
C LYS A 157 -3.32 -6.49 -18.34
N THR A 158 -3.87 -6.52 -17.13
CA THR A 158 -4.29 -7.77 -16.47
C THR A 158 -5.53 -8.36 -17.12
N LEU A 159 -6.53 -7.53 -17.46
CA LEU A 159 -7.70 -7.95 -18.21
C LEU A 159 -7.30 -8.62 -19.53
N ASN A 160 -6.46 -7.94 -20.34
CA ASN A 160 -6.01 -8.47 -21.61
C ASN A 160 -5.34 -9.85 -21.47
N LYS A 161 -4.53 -10.07 -20.43
CA LYS A 161 -3.92 -11.39 -20.17
C LYS A 161 -4.97 -12.47 -19.89
N TRP A 162 -6.01 -12.16 -19.10
CA TRP A 162 -7.08 -13.10 -18.84
C TRP A 162 -7.96 -13.37 -20.07
N GLN A 163 -8.09 -12.39 -20.94
CA GLN A 163 -8.86 -12.52 -22.19
C GLN A 163 -8.19 -13.36 -23.26
N ILE A 164 -6.88 -13.70 -23.13
CA ILE A 164 -6.22 -14.68 -24.00
C ILE A 164 -6.90 -16.06 -23.88
N PHE A 165 -7.41 -16.40 -22.69
CA PHE A 165 -8.13 -17.65 -22.43
C PHE A 165 -9.50 -17.36 -21.78
N PRO A 166 -10.47 -16.86 -22.56
CA PRO A 166 -11.70 -16.29 -22.02
C PRO A 166 -12.55 -17.28 -21.24
N ASN A 167 -12.64 -18.53 -21.67
CA ASN A 167 -13.40 -19.57 -20.97
C ASN A 167 -12.76 -19.93 -19.63
N PHE A 168 -11.43 -20.00 -19.58
CA PHE A 168 -10.71 -20.23 -18.34
C PHE A 168 -10.88 -19.06 -17.37
N ALA A 169 -10.76 -17.82 -17.87
CA ALA A 169 -11.00 -16.64 -17.07
C ALA A 169 -12.42 -16.63 -16.48
N LYS A 170 -13.46 -16.85 -17.32
CA LYS A 170 -14.86 -16.93 -16.86
C LYS A 170 -15.07 -18.02 -15.80
N GLU A 171 -14.41 -19.16 -15.96
CA GLU A 171 -14.50 -20.26 -15.00
C GLU A 171 -13.83 -19.92 -13.67
N VAL A 172 -12.65 -19.28 -13.67
CA VAL A 172 -11.92 -18.87 -12.45
C VAL A 172 -12.67 -17.75 -11.73
N PHE A 173 -13.02 -16.69 -12.43
CA PHE A 173 -13.69 -15.53 -11.84
C PHE A 173 -15.13 -15.82 -11.44
N GLY A 174 -15.79 -16.75 -12.12
CA GLY A 174 -17.14 -17.22 -11.76
C GLY A 174 -17.25 -17.95 -10.41
N LYS A 175 -16.11 -18.31 -9.80
CA LYS A 175 -16.04 -18.88 -8.44
C LYS A 175 -16.12 -17.85 -7.34
N ILE A 176 -15.95 -16.56 -7.66
CA ILE A 176 -16.01 -15.46 -6.70
C ILE A 176 -17.45 -15.26 -6.24
N ASN A 177 -17.68 -15.37 -4.93
CA ASN A 177 -19.00 -15.17 -4.33
C ASN A 177 -19.35 -13.69 -4.17
N LEU A 178 -18.33 -12.83 -3.95
CA LEU A 178 -18.49 -11.38 -3.86
C LEU A 178 -17.20 -10.69 -4.27
N ALA A 179 -17.30 -9.68 -5.14
CA ALA A 179 -16.20 -8.77 -5.43
C ALA A 179 -16.55 -7.34 -4.99
N LEU A 180 -15.60 -6.72 -4.28
CA LEU A 180 -15.66 -5.34 -3.80
C LEU A 180 -14.58 -4.51 -4.52
N PRO A 181 -14.86 -4.00 -5.74
CA PRO A 181 -13.88 -3.27 -6.53
C PRO A 181 -13.49 -1.95 -5.87
N SER A 182 -12.21 -1.61 -5.98
CA SER A 182 -11.66 -0.34 -5.51
C SER A 182 -12.07 0.83 -6.39
N ASN A 183 -12.49 0.57 -7.65
CA ASN A 183 -12.80 1.59 -8.64
C ASN A 183 -13.80 1.13 -9.72
N LEU A 184 -14.35 2.09 -10.47
CA LEU A 184 -15.33 1.84 -11.52
C LEU A 184 -14.74 1.11 -12.74
N GLU A 185 -13.46 1.30 -13.04
CA GLU A 185 -12.78 0.59 -14.13
C GLU A 185 -12.68 -0.91 -13.79
N THR A 186 -12.26 -1.24 -12.59
CA THR A 186 -12.23 -2.63 -12.11
C THR A 186 -13.63 -3.25 -12.07
N LEU A 187 -14.67 -2.49 -11.70
CA LEU A 187 -16.06 -2.95 -11.78
C LEU A 187 -16.42 -3.42 -13.19
N LYS A 188 -16.08 -2.62 -14.21
CA LYS A 188 -16.33 -2.97 -15.62
C LYS A 188 -15.58 -4.25 -16.01
N TYR A 189 -14.33 -4.37 -15.62
CA TYR A 189 -13.50 -5.54 -15.96
C TYR A 189 -13.95 -6.82 -15.25
N LEU A 190 -14.38 -6.74 -14.00
CA LEU A 190 -14.94 -7.89 -13.28
C LEU A 190 -16.23 -8.41 -13.92
N LYS A 191 -17.09 -7.52 -14.46
CA LYS A 191 -18.27 -7.92 -15.24
C LYS A 191 -17.88 -8.68 -16.51
N LEU A 192 -16.89 -8.18 -17.26
CA LEU A 192 -16.36 -8.85 -18.45
C LEU A 192 -15.77 -10.24 -18.14
N LEU A 193 -15.20 -10.41 -16.94
CA LEU A 193 -14.64 -11.67 -16.46
C LEU A 193 -15.68 -12.58 -15.78
N ASN A 194 -16.99 -12.28 -15.91
CA ASN A 194 -18.11 -13.10 -15.42
C ASN A 194 -18.25 -13.20 -13.90
N VAL A 195 -17.79 -12.18 -13.15
CA VAL A 195 -18.12 -12.10 -11.73
C VAL A 195 -19.58 -11.67 -11.56
N LYS A 196 -20.40 -12.52 -10.94
CA LYS A 196 -21.86 -12.31 -10.84
C LYS A 196 -22.24 -11.29 -9.76
N ASN A 197 -21.63 -11.36 -8.59
CA ASN A 197 -21.97 -10.50 -7.45
C ASN A 197 -20.87 -9.49 -7.19
N ILE A 198 -21.10 -8.24 -7.62
CA ILE A 198 -20.18 -7.12 -7.48
C ILE A 198 -20.88 -6.00 -6.74
N LYS A 199 -20.27 -5.48 -5.67
CA LYS A 199 -20.80 -4.37 -4.88
C LYS A 199 -19.75 -3.27 -4.75
N VAL A 200 -20.09 -2.05 -5.14
CA VAL A 200 -19.18 -0.91 -5.07
C VAL A 200 -19.13 -0.40 -3.62
N ALA A 201 -18.04 -0.70 -2.93
CA ALA A 201 -17.80 -0.24 -1.56
C ALA A 201 -16.78 0.90 -1.49
N GLY A 202 -15.94 1.07 -2.52
CA GLY A 202 -14.88 2.08 -2.59
C GLY A 202 -13.50 1.54 -2.17
N ASN A 203 -12.47 2.37 -2.34
CA ASN A 203 -11.09 1.98 -2.11
C ASN A 203 -10.72 2.08 -0.62
N LEU A 204 -10.38 0.97 0.01
CA LEU A 204 -9.99 0.90 1.43
C LEU A 204 -8.77 1.76 1.78
N LYS A 205 -7.97 2.15 0.80
CA LYS A 205 -6.85 3.08 1.00
C LYS A 205 -7.29 4.46 1.47
N TYR A 206 -8.57 4.85 1.30
CA TYR A 206 -9.10 6.08 1.90
C TYR A 206 -9.20 6.00 3.42
N TYR A 207 -9.39 4.82 3.99
CA TYR A 207 -9.36 4.66 5.43
C TYR A 207 -7.91 4.70 5.93
N GLY A 208 -7.64 5.54 6.91
CA GLY A 208 -6.38 5.56 7.66
C GLY A 208 -6.73 5.61 9.13
N GLU A 209 -6.04 4.84 9.95
CA GLU A 209 -6.21 4.97 11.38
C GLU A 209 -5.81 6.38 11.82
N LYS A 210 -6.62 6.98 12.67
CA LYS A 210 -6.31 8.24 13.35
C LYS A 210 -5.14 8.03 14.32
N ASN A 211 -3.93 7.96 13.79
CA ASN A 211 -2.72 8.13 14.61
C ASN A 211 -2.28 9.60 14.68
N LEU A 212 -3.12 10.53 14.18
CA LEU A 212 -2.83 11.97 14.20
C LEU A 212 -2.62 12.48 15.62
N GLU A 213 -3.35 11.93 16.60
CA GLU A 213 -3.31 12.36 18.01
C GLU A 213 -2.14 11.76 18.80
N LYS A 214 -1.47 10.72 18.27
CA LYS A 214 -0.39 9.98 18.98
C LYS A 214 1.01 10.16 18.42
N ILE A 215 1.20 11.06 17.43
CA ILE A 215 2.54 11.31 16.92
C ILE A 215 3.24 12.27 17.87
N ASP A 216 4.11 11.71 18.69
CA ASP A 216 5.03 12.54 19.48
C ASP A 216 6.06 13.19 18.55
N ASN A 217 5.84 14.46 18.29
CA ASN A 217 6.66 15.28 17.40
C ASN A 217 7.38 16.42 18.13
N LYS A 218 7.37 16.45 19.45
CA LYS A 218 7.95 17.55 20.23
C LYS A 218 9.40 17.85 19.80
N VAL A 219 10.23 16.83 19.68
CA VAL A 219 11.63 16.95 19.28
C VAL A 219 11.77 17.57 17.88
N LEU A 220 11.01 17.03 16.89
CA LEU A 220 11.07 17.55 15.52
C LEU A 220 10.45 18.96 15.42
N LYS A 221 9.37 19.25 16.12
CA LYS A 221 8.80 20.61 16.19
C LYS A 221 9.82 21.62 16.69
N ASN A 222 10.52 21.27 17.77
CA ASN A 222 11.57 22.13 18.29
C ASN A 222 12.74 22.29 17.31
N LYS A 223 13.15 21.18 16.64
CA LYS A 223 14.22 21.21 15.63
C LYS A 223 13.92 22.16 14.47
N PHE A 224 12.66 22.22 14.02
CA PHE A 224 12.22 23.04 12.87
C PHE A 224 11.56 24.37 13.28
N LYS A 225 11.51 24.74 14.55
CA LYS A 225 10.76 25.90 15.07
C LYS A 225 11.07 27.21 14.34
N ASN A 226 12.32 27.42 13.95
CA ASN A 226 12.79 28.66 13.33
C ASN A 226 12.83 28.58 11.79
N PHE A 227 12.29 27.52 11.19
CA PHE A 227 12.34 27.27 9.76
C PHE A 227 10.93 27.13 9.18
N GLN A 228 10.78 27.56 7.94
CA GLN A 228 9.62 27.23 7.13
C GLN A 228 9.93 25.95 6.36
N ILE A 229 9.01 24.98 6.38
CA ILE A 229 9.27 23.66 5.82
C ILE A 229 8.14 23.21 4.91
N TRP A 230 8.50 22.50 3.86
CA TRP A 230 7.59 21.72 3.02
C TRP A 230 8.22 20.37 2.71
N CYS A 231 7.43 19.42 2.22
CA CYS A 231 7.85 18.03 2.09
C CYS A 231 7.77 17.56 0.64
N ALA A 232 8.80 16.83 0.19
CA ALA A 232 8.78 16.04 -1.03
C ALA A 232 8.89 14.56 -0.65
N ALA A 233 7.79 13.81 -0.81
CA ALA A 233 7.65 12.48 -0.28
C ALA A 233 7.67 11.41 -1.35
N SER A 234 8.27 10.25 -1.04
CA SER A 234 8.38 9.09 -1.92
C SER A 234 9.02 9.44 -3.26
N THR A 235 10.07 10.24 -3.23
CA THR A 235 10.79 10.69 -4.43
C THR A 235 11.58 9.56 -5.10
N HIS A 236 11.76 9.68 -6.39
CA HIS A 236 12.50 8.74 -7.23
C HIS A 236 13.65 9.44 -7.95
N LYS A 237 14.56 8.64 -8.52
CA LYS A 237 15.70 9.14 -9.30
C LYS A 237 15.26 10.19 -10.31
N SER A 238 16.02 11.24 -10.45
CA SER A 238 15.80 12.47 -11.23
C SER A 238 14.76 13.45 -10.68
N GLU A 239 13.80 13.03 -9.87
CA GLU A 239 12.88 13.96 -9.21
C GLU A 239 13.61 14.82 -8.17
N GLU A 240 14.58 14.25 -7.45
CA GLU A 240 15.34 14.96 -6.42
C GLU A 240 16.14 16.13 -7.01
N ILE A 241 16.76 15.96 -8.18
CA ILE A 241 17.48 17.04 -8.88
C ILE A 241 16.51 18.17 -9.26
N PHE A 242 15.33 17.83 -9.77
CA PHE A 242 14.28 18.80 -10.07
C PHE A 242 13.87 19.59 -8.81
N LEU A 243 13.68 18.88 -7.69
CA LEU A 243 13.31 19.47 -6.40
C LEU A 243 14.43 20.34 -5.82
N GLY A 244 15.70 19.97 -6.01
CA GLY A 244 16.84 20.80 -5.63
C GLY A 244 16.88 22.12 -6.41
N LYS A 245 16.66 22.08 -7.74
CA LYS A 245 16.53 23.29 -8.56
C LYS A 245 15.35 24.18 -8.14
N LEU A 246 14.21 23.55 -7.78
CA LEU A 246 13.05 24.25 -7.24
C LEU A 246 13.36 24.90 -5.88
N HIS A 247 14.07 24.17 -4.99
CA HIS A 247 14.49 24.70 -3.69
C HIS A 247 15.32 26.00 -3.84
N LYS A 248 16.27 26.04 -4.77
CA LYS A 248 17.06 27.26 -5.03
C LYS A 248 16.19 28.48 -5.36
N LYS A 249 15.11 28.30 -6.09
CA LYS A 249 14.15 29.38 -6.37
C LYS A 249 13.38 29.78 -5.11
N LEU A 250 12.83 28.80 -4.39
CA LEU A 250 12.08 29.03 -3.15
C LEU A 250 12.93 29.72 -2.08
N LYS A 251 14.22 29.37 -1.97
CA LYS A 251 15.16 29.95 -1.00
C LYS A 251 15.39 31.46 -1.24
N LYS A 252 15.22 31.95 -2.47
CA LYS A 252 15.28 33.41 -2.77
C LYS A 252 14.16 34.19 -2.09
N PHE A 253 12.98 33.59 -1.92
CA PHE A 253 11.84 34.21 -1.24
C PHE A 253 11.92 34.09 0.28
N ASN A 254 12.48 32.98 0.78
CA ASN A 254 12.62 32.77 2.20
C ASN A 254 13.91 32.04 2.54
N LYS A 255 14.88 32.77 3.08
CA LYS A 255 16.20 32.27 3.51
C LYS A 255 16.11 31.18 4.59
N LYS A 256 14.99 31.12 5.35
CA LYS A 256 14.75 30.11 6.40
C LYS A 256 14.00 28.89 5.88
N LEU A 257 13.77 28.74 4.56
CA LEU A 257 13.08 27.61 3.98
C LEU A 257 13.99 26.38 3.95
N ILE A 258 13.44 25.24 4.34
CA ILE A 258 14.05 23.91 4.20
C ILE A 258 13.09 23.01 3.41
N THR A 259 13.62 22.28 2.43
CA THR A 259 12.90 21.19 1.75
C THR A 259 13.20 19.87 2.44
N ILE A 260 12.17 19.20 2.94
CA ILE A 260 12.28 17.85 3.49
C ILE A 260 12.11 16.85 2.34
N ILE A 261 13.12 16.04 2.05
CA ILE A 261 13.06 14.96 1.06
C ILE A 261 12.93 13.61 1.77
N ILE A 262 11.88 12.88 1.44
CA ILE A 262 11.63 11.51 1.92
C ILE A 262 11.70 10.57 0.71
N PRO A 263 12.85 9.95 0.42
CA PRO A 263 13.00 9.10 -0.76
C PRO A 263 12.18 7.82 -0.64
N ARG A 264 11.73 7.28 -1.76
CA ARG A 264 11.05 5.97 -1.81
C ARG A 264 11.98 4.84 -1.39
N HIS A 265 13.26 4.96 -1.70
CA HIS A 265 14.31 4.00 -1.39
C HIS A 265 15.45 4.69 -0.63
N ILE A 266 15.51 4.45 0.68
CA ILE A 266 16.51 5.12 1.56
C ILE A 266 17.96 4.71 1.26
N ASN A 267 18.19 3.57 0.65
CA ASN A 267 19.54 3.15 0.19
C ASN A 267 20.14 4.09 -0.87
N ARG A 268 19.33 4.98 -1.46
CA ARG A 268 19.79 6.04 -2.38
C ARG A 268 20.22 7.31 -1.66
N SER A 269 20.16 7.36 -0.35
CA SER A 269 20.52 8.58 0.40
C SER A 269 21.92 9.13 0.06
N PRO A 270 22.98 8.32 -0.11
CA PRO A 270 24.29 8.84 -0.53
C PRO A 270 24.25 9.48 -1.92
N GLU A 271 23.58 8.86 -2.90
CA GLU A 271 23.41 9.42 -4.26
C GLU A 271 22.66 10.76 -4.22
N ILE A 272 21.61 10.85 -3.41
CA ILE A 272 20.79 12.08 -3.29
C ILE A 272 21.61 13.19 -2.65
N ILE A 273 22.42 12.92 -1.62
CA ILE A 273 23.30 13.91 -1.01
C ILE A 273 24.32 14.44 -2.02
N ASP A 274 24.94 13.55 -2.81
CA ASP A 274 25.88 13.95 -3.85
C ASP A 274 25.20 14.83 -4.91
N ASP A 275 24.02 14.45 -5.39
CA ASP A 275 23.24 15.26 -6.33
C ASP A 275 22.91 16.65 -5.78
N MET A 276 22.57 16.77 -4.49
CA MET A 276 22.31 18.05 -3.85
C MET A 276 23.58 18.88 -3.69
N ASN A 277 24.71 18.25 -3.32
CA ASN A 277 26.01 18.91 -3.23
C ASN A 277 26.48 19.47 -4.59
N LYS A 278 26.30 18.71 -5.68
CA LYS A 278 26.55 19.20 -7.06
C LYS A 278 25.71 20.43 -7.43
N LEU A 279 24.53 20.54 -6.85
CA LEU A 279 23.69 21.73 -6.97
C LEU A 279 24.12 22.85 -6.00
N GLY A 280 25.14 22.68 -5.16
CA GLY A 280 25.55 23.65 -4.14
C GLY A 280 24.56 23.80 -3.00
N LEU A 281 23.79 22.75 -2.69
CA LEU A 281 22.79 22.73 -1.62
C LEU A 281 23.32 22.00 -0.39
N LYS A 282 23.21 22.62 0.78
CA LYS A 282 23.61 22.02 2.06
C LYS A 282 22.56 21.04 2.56
N THR A 283 22.93 19.76 2.56
CA THR A 283 22.03 18.66 2.93
C THR A 283 22.40 18.07 4.29
N ILE A 284 21.40 17.88 5.15
CA ILE A 284 21.53 17.18 6.44
C ILE A 284 20.65 15.92 6.41
N ALA A 285 21.26 14.77 6.67
CA ALA A 285 20.55 13.51 6.81
C ALA A 285 19.90 13.41 8.21
N HIS A 286 18.69 12.79 8.27
CA HIS A 286 17.97 12.59 9.54
C HIS A 286 18.77 11.74 10.54
N SER A 287 19.45 10.70 10.06
CA SER A 287 20.26 9.80 10.88
C SER A 287 21.50 10.46 11.48
N SER A 288 21.98 11.58 10.89
CA SER A 288 23.20 12.28 11.37
C SER A 288 23.00 13.02 12.68
N ASN A 289 21.75 13.24 13.12
CA ASN A 289 21.37 14.02 14.30
C ASN A 289 21.96 15.47 14.38
N GLN A 290 22.51 15.97 13.29
CA GLN A 290 23.09 17.32 13.23
C GLN A 290 22.05 18.41 13.50
N LYS A 291 22.51 19.53 14.09
CA LYS A 291 21.68 20.73 14.28
C LYS A 291 21.45 21.42 12.93
N LEU A 292 20.24 21.91 12.72
CA LEU A 292 19.90 22.74 11.57
C LEU A 292 20.55 24.12 11.72
N LYS A 293 21.13 24.60 10.62
CA LYS A 293 21.69 25.98 10.51
C LYS A 293 20.85 26.78 9.52
N ILE A 294 20.99 28.10 9.53
CA ILE A 294 20.22 28.97 8.63
C ILE A 294 20.52 28.73 7.15
N ASP A 295 21.69 28.21 6.86
CA ASP A 295 22.15 27.84 5.53
C ASP A 295 21.84 26.38 5.14
N THR A 296 21.13 25.61 6.00
CA THR A 296 20.63 24.30 5.65
C THR A 296 19.53 24.43 4.59
N ASP A 297 19.66 23.70 3.50
CA ASP A 297 18.73 23.72 2.36
C ASP A 297 17.81 22.49 2.36
N ILE A 298 18.40 21.32 2.46
CA ILE A 298 17.70 20.04 2.33
C ILE A 298 17.82 19.25 3.64
N TYR A 299 16.68 18.71 4.08
CA TYR A 299 16.65 17.73 5.16
C TYR A 299 16.24 16.38 4.58
N LEU A 300 17.18 15.44 4.49
CA LEU A 300 16.97 14.14 3.89
C LEU A 300 16.53 13.12 4.94
N VAL A 301 15.37 12.50 4.76
CA VAL A 301 14.84 11.49 5.68
C VAL A 301 15.27 10.09 5.20
N ASP A 302 16.35 9.61 5.73
CA ASP A 302 17.01 8.34 5.42
C ASP A 302 16.58 7.17 6.33
N SER A 303 15.37 7.24 6.88
CA SER A 303 14.82 6.24 7.80
C SER A 303 13.41 5.81 7.40
N TYR A 304 13.10 4.52 7.51
CA TYR A 304 11.77 4.00 7.19
C TYR A 304 10.76 4.21 8.34
N GLY A 305 9.49 4.39 7.96
CA GLY A 305 8.35 4.34 8.89
C GLY A 305 8.09 5.64 9.68
N ILE A 306 8.81 6.71 9.39
CA ILE A 306 8.67 8.00 10.10
C ILE A 306 8.09 9.14 9.26
N SER A 307 7.69 8.87 8.02
CA SER A 307 7.14 9.89 7.09
C SER A 307 5.96 10.67 7.70
N SER A 308 5.11 10.02 8.46
CA SER A 308 3.96 10.63 9.12
C SER A 308 4.36 11.76 10.09
N LYS A 309 5.52 11.65 10.74
CA LYS A 309 6.05 12.70 11.61
C LYS A 309 6.30 14.00 10.84
N PHE A 310 6.80 13.88 9.61
CA PHE A 310 7.08 15.02 8.76
C PHE A 310 5.82 15.59 8.10
N TYR A 311 4.89 14.73 7.67
CA TYR A 311 3.59 15.19 7.14
C TYR A 311 2.80 16.01 8.17
N SER A 312 2.93 15.72 9.45
CA SER A 312 2.26 16.48 10.51
C SER A 312 2.88 17.85 10.80
N LEU A 313 4.05 18.11 10.25
CA LEU A 313 4.77 19.38 10.42
C LEU A 313 4.64 20.30 9.20
N THR A 314 4.16 19.79 8.07
CA THR A 314 4.12 20.52 6.79
C THR A 314 2.69 20.77 6.32
N ASN A 315 2.51 21.84 5.55
CA ASN A 315 1.22 22.19 4.94
C ASN A 315 1.15 21.78 3.47
N VAL A 316 2.30 21.50 2.84
CA VAL A 316 2.44 21.16 1.43
C VAL A 316 3.31 19.92 1.28
N ALA A 317 2.86 18.99 0.46
CA ALA A 317 3.62 17.80 0.13
C ALA A 317 3.62 17.55 -1.39
N PHE A 318 4.80 17.47 -2.01
CA PHE A 318 4.95 16.85 -3.31
C PHE A 318 4.98 15.33 -3.14
N VAL A 319 4.28 14.61 -4.02
CA VAL A 319 4.26 13.14 -4.02
C VAL A 319 4.95 12.61 -5.28
N GLY A 320 6.07 11.92 -5.04
CA GLY A 320 6.98 11.45 -6.07
C GLY A 320 6.47 10.27 -6.90
N GLY A 321 7.32 9.82 -7.85
CA GLY A 321 6.97 8.88 -8.90
C GLY A 321 5.95 9.47 -9.88
N SER A 322 5.73 10.78 -9.82
CA SER A 322 4.70 11.49 -10.58
C SER A 322 5.25 12.44 -11.65
N LEU A 323 6.49 12.90 -11.54
CA LEU A 323 7.19 13.61 -12.62
C LEU A 323 7.80 12.66 -13.64
N ILE A 324 8.07 11.45 -13.25
CA ILE A 324 8.57 10.37 -14.11
C ILE A 324 7.45 9.38 -14.42
N ALA A 325 7.60 8.57 -15.45
CA ALA A 325 6.58 7.60 -15.91
C ALA A 325 6.43 6.37 -14.99
N HIS A 326 6.48 6.57 -13.66
CA HIS A 326 6.33 5.51 -12.67
C HIS A 326 4.86 5.26 -12.27
N GLY A 327 3.97 6.24 -12.47
CA GLY A 327 2.55 6.12 -12.16
C GLY A 327 2.12 6.71 -10.81
N GLY A 328 3.00 7.44 -10.14
CA GLY A 328 2.73 8.13 -8.87
C GLY A 328 2.71 7.24 -7.64
N GLN A 329 2.94 7.84 -6.48
CA GLN A 329 2.83 7.21 -5.15
C GLN A 329 1.52 7.61 -4.46
N ASN A 330 1.23 7.03 -3.29
CA ASN A 330 -0.02 7.23 -2.57
C ASN A 330 -0.15 8.65 -1.97
N PRO A 331 -1.03 9.52 -2.47
CA PRO A 331 -1.18 10.88 -1.96
C PRO A 331 -2.03 10.97 -0.68
N LEU A 332 -2.74 9.90 -0.30
CA LEU A 332 -3.63 9.94 0.87
C LEU A 332 -2.87 10.02 2.19
N GLU A 333 -1.61 9.54 2.23
CA GLU A 333 -0.83 9.63 3.46
C GLU A 333 -0.63 11.08 3.90
N PRO A 334 0.04 11.95 3.11
CA PRO A 334 0.18 13.35 3.48
C PRO A 334 -1.16 14.10 3.49
N ALA A 335 -2.12 13.78 2.61
CA ALA A 335 -3.43 14.44 2.58
C ALA A 335 -4.25 14.25 3.88
N ARG A 336 -4.09 13.13 4.59
CA ARG A 336 -4.71 12.90 5.90
C ARG A 336 -4.17 13.79 7.00
N PHE A 337 -2.97 14.35 6.83
CA PHE A 337 -2.40 15.36 7.72
C PHE A 337 -2.78 16.79 7.32
N GLY A 338 -3.65 16.94 6.31
CA GLY A 338 -4.09 18.25 5.81
C GLY A 338 -3.16 18.88 4.78
N ASN A 339 -2.09 18.18 4.38
CA ASN A 339 -1.17 18.70 3.38
C ASN A 339 -1.89 18.93 2.04
N PHE A 340 -1.61 20.08 1.41
CA PHE A 340 -1.93 20.29 0.02
C PHE A 340 -1.00 19.46 -0.85
N ILE A 341 -1.55 18.67 -1.76
CA ILE A 341 -0.78 17.71 -2.56
C ILE A 341 -0.36 18.34 -3.88
N ILE A 342 0.94 18.27 -4.19
CA ILE A 342 1.48 18.62 -5.50
C ILE A 342 1.99 17.34 -6.15
N ASN A 343 1.69 17.15 -7.44
CA ASN A 343 2.11 15.98 -8.20
C ASN A 343 2.41 16.32 -9.65
N GLY A 344 3.24 15.50 -10.29
CA GLY A 344 3.45 15.49 -11.73
C GLY A 344 2.29 14.84 -12.49
N PRO A 345 2.37 14.75 -13.82
CA PRO A 345 1.29 14.22 -14.68
C PRO A 345 1.11 12.69 -14.58
N HIS A 346 2.14 11.94 -14.16
CA HIS A 346 2.12 10.48 -14.18
C HIS A 346 1.57 9.93 -12.86
N VAL A 347 0.23 9.72 -12.79
CA VAL A 347 -0.46 9.30 -11.55
C VAL A 347 -1.36 8.07 -11.76
N ASN A 348 -1.09 7.26 -12.77
CA ASN A 348 -1.95 6.15 -13.21
C ASN A 348 -2.23 5.11 -12.11
N ASN A 349 -1.28 4.91 -11.18
CA ASN A 349 -1.45 3.97 -10.07
C ASN A 349 -2.52 4.42 -9.06
N PHE A 350 -2.80 5.73 -8.99
CA PHE A 350 -3.70 6.35 -8.03
C PHE A 350 -4.64 7.38 -8.67
N LYS A 351 -4.92 7.22 -9.98
CA LYS A 351 -5.68 8.18 -10.80
C LYS A 351 -6.95 8.69 -10.14
N GLU A 352 -7.77 7.78 -9.58
CA GLU A 352 -9.01 8.16 -8.91
C GLU A 352 -8.78 8.99 -7.65
N ILE A 353 -7.75 8.64 -6.87
CA ILE A 353 -7.44 9.36 -5.64
C ILE A 353 -6.98 10.78 -5.98
N TYR A 354 -6.09 10.94 -6.97
CA TYR A 354 -5.68 12.25 -7.44
C TYR A 354 -6.85 13.05 -8.05
N SER A 355 -7.73 12.41 -8.81
CA SER A 355 -8.96 13.05 -9.34
C SER A 355 -9.87 13.51 -8.22
N PHE A 356 -10.06 12.72 -7.18
CA PHE A 356 -10.81 13.10 -5.99
C PHE A 356 -10.17 14.30 -5.28
N LEU A 357 -8.86 14.27 -5.00
CA LEU A 357 -8.17 15.37 -4.34
C LEU A 357 -8.25 16.67 -5.17
N LYS A 358 -8.11 16.58 -6.50
CA LYS A 358 -8.24 17.72 -7.42
C LYS A 358 -9.67 18.29 -7.39
N LYS A 359 -10.70 17.45 -7.48
CA LYS A 359 -12.12 17.86 -7.39
C LYS A 359 -12.41 18.64 -6.11
N HIS A 360 -11.74 18.28 -5.01
CA HIS A 360 -11.92 18.94 -3.72
C HIS A 360 -10.90 20.05 -3.43
N LYS A 361 -10.17 20.52 -4.45
CA LYS A 361 -9.16 21.59 -4.35
C LYS A 361 -8.04 21.28 -3.32
N MET A 362 -7.77 19.98 -3.09
CA MET A 362 -6.74 19.48 -2.18
C MET A 362 -5.44 19.16 -2.90
N SER A 363 -5.40 19.23 -4.23
CA SER A 363 -4.18 18.95 -5.01
C SER A 363 -4.07 19.80 -6.26
N SER A 364 -2.82 19.90 -6.76
CA SER A 364 -2.44 20.52 -8.02
C SER A 364 -1.49 19.61 -8.78
N THR A 365 -1.68 19.54 -10.11
CA THR A 365 -0.83 18.73 -11.01
C THR A 365 0.01 19.67 -11.87
N THR A 366 1.34 19.49 -11.85
CA THR A 366 2.25 20.28 -12.69
C THR A 366 3.61 19.60 -12.84
N SER A 367 4.26 19.80 -14.00
CA SER A 367 5.68 19.47 -14.25
C SER A 367 6.56 20.72 -14.37
N SER A 368 5.95 21.92 -14.30
CA SER A 368 6.66 23.18 -14.38
C SER A 368 7.21 23.60 -13.02
N ILE A 369 8.51 23.91 -12.95
CA ILE A 369 9.16 24.45 -11.74
C ILE A 369 8.45 25.73 -11.28
N LEU A 370 8.15 26.65 -12.21
CA LEU A 370 7.51 27.94 -11.89
C LEU A 370 6.12 27.73 -11.27
N LYS A 371 5.28 26.89 -11.88
CA LYS A 371 3.93 26.59 -11.34
C LYS A 371 4.00 25.88 -9.99
N MET A 372 5.00 25.03 -9.78
CA MET A 372 5.20 24.33 -8.51
C MET A 372 5.64 25.30 -7.42
N GLU A 373 6.56 26.20 -7.73
CA GLU A 373 7.02 27.29 -6.86
C GLU A 373 5.84 28.16 -6.38
N GLN A 374 5.02 28.65 -7.32
CA GLN A 374 3.82 29.45 -7.02
C GLN A 374 2.83 28.68 -6.12
N ALA A 375 2.59 27.40 -6.41
CA ALA A 375 1.70 26.57 -5.62
C ALA A 375 2.22 26.37 -4.19
N ILE A 376 3.53 26.16 -4.02
CA ILE A 376 4.15 25.99 -2.71
C ILE A 376 4.05 27.30 -1.93
N ILE A 377 4.52 28.42 -2.48
CA ILE A 377 4.49 29.73 -1.80
C ILE A 377 3.07 30.06 -1.33
N LYS A 378 2.08 29.87 -2.21
CA LYS A 378 0.67 30.13 -1.88
C LYS A 378 0.15 29.28 -0.71
N LYS A 379 0.69 28.06 -0.52
CA LYS A 379 0.19 27.10 0.45
C LYS A 379 1.05 26.95 1.70
N LEU A 380 2.30 27.44 1.70
CA LEU A 380 3.21 27.34 2.85
C LEU A 380 2.62 27.94 4.13
N ASN A 381 1.92 29.07 4.02
CA ASN A 381 1.38 29.82 5.16
C ASN A 381 -0.09 29.48 5.46
N HIS A 382 -0.70 28.54 4.71
CA HIS A 382 -2.07 28.12 5.01
C HIS A 382 -2.02 27.06 6.11
N GLU A 383 -2.79 27.26 7.18
CA GLU A 383 -2.98 26.22 8.19
C GLU A 383 -3.55 24.94 7.56
N ASN A 384 -3.16 23.82 8.12
CA ASN A 384 -3.70 22.51 7.73
C ASN A 384 -5.23 22.55 7.72
N ASN A 385 -5.81 22.31 6.56
CA ASN A 385 -7.26 22.44 6.37
C ASN A 385 -8.00 21.30 7.10
N LYS A 386 -8.45 21.58 8.33
CA LYS A 386 -9.21 20.64 9.19
C LYS A 386 -10.40 20.03 8.44
N GLN A 387 -11.12 20.81 7.63
CA GLN A 387 -12.27 20.34 6.85
C GLN A 387 -11.84 19.26 5.83
N ASN A 388 -10.66 19.39 5.22
CA ASN A 388 -10.13 18.39 4.30
C ASN A 388 -9.79 17.08 5.01
N ILE A 389 -9.18 17.16 6.20
CA ILE A 389 -8.89 16.00 7.06
C ILE A 389 -10.19 15.28 7.44
N GLU A 390 -11.18 16.01 7.91
CA GLU A 390 -12.49 15.47 8.28
C GLU A 390 -13.19 14.80 7.09
N LYS A 391 -13.15 15.43 5.93
CA LYS A 391 -13.76 14.89 4.71
C LYS A 391 -13.13 13.57 4.28
N ILE A 392 -11.79 13.48 4.25
CA ILE A 392 -11.07 12.23 3.93
C ILE A 392 -11.40 11.16 4.97
N THR A 393 -11.40 11.53 6.26
CA THR A 393 -11.69 10.62 7.38
C THR A 393 -13.13 10.08 7.30
N LYS A 394 -14.11 10.94 7.02
CA LYS A 394 -15.52 10.56 6.87
C LYS A 394 -15.72 9.57 5.72
N ILE A 395 -15.13 9.87 4.56
CA ILE A 395 -15.19 8.99 3.38
C ILE A 395 -14.51 7.64 3.69
N GLY A 396 -13.32 7.67 4.27
CA GLY A 396 -12.63 6.45 4.65
C GLY A 396 -13.46 5.57 5.59
N LYS A 397 -14.09 6.16 6.61
CA LYS A 397 -14.99 5.45 7.53
C LYS A 397 -16.19 4.84 6.81
N GLN A 398 -16.86 5.59 5.95
CA GLN A 398 -18.00 5.11 5.16
C GLN A 398 -17.61 3.92 4.26
N ILE A 399 -16.42 3.98 3.62
CA ILE A 399 -15.88 2.88 2.81
C ILE A 399 -15.64 1.65 3.68
N LEU A 400 -15.00 1.80 4.84
CA LEU A 400 -14.75 0.69 5.75
C LEU A 400 -16.04 0.03 6.21
N ASP A 401 -17.01 0.83 6.69
CA ASP A 401 -18.29 0.34 7.20
C ASP A 401 -19.09 -0.39 6.10
N LYS A 402 -19.07 0.14 4.87
CA LYS A 402 -19.71 -0.49 3.71
C LYS A 402 -19.05 -1.82 3.31
N ASN A 403 -17.72 -1.90 3.36
CA ASN A 403 -17.02 -3.18 3.11
C ASN A 403 -17.38 -4.20 4.20
N LEU A 404 -17.35 -3.81 5.47
CA LEU A 404 -17.72 -4.68 6.59
C LEU A 404 -19.18 -5.16 6.49
N PHE A 405 -20.11 -4.28 6.11
CA PHE A 405 -21.51 -4.65 5.88
C PHE A 405 -21.65 -5.78 4.88
N TYR A 406 -20.95 -5.72 3.74
CA TYR A 406 -21.02 -6.78 2.73
C TYR A 406 -20.31 -8.07 3.17
N ILE A 407 -19.18 -7.96 3.85
CA ILE A 407 -18.42 -9.14 4.32
C ILE A 407 -19.20 -9.86 5.41
N ASN A 408 -19.84 -9.14 6.34
CA ASN A 408 -20.59 -9.73 7.45
C ASN A 408 -21.75 -10.60 7.00
N LYS A 409 -22.29 -10.42 5.79
CA LYS A 409 -23.31 -11.31 5.23
C LYS A 409 -22.83 -12.75 4.97
N TYR A 410 -21.52 -12.97 4.97
CA TYR A 410 -20.88 -14.27 4.80
C TYR A 410 -20.30 -14.83 6.12
N LEU A 411 -20.49 -14.12 7.23
CA LEU A 411 -20.10 -14.55 8.57
C LEU A 411 -21.38 -14.98 9.32
N THR A 412 -21.76 -16.20 9.15
CA THR A 412 -22.86 -16.82 9.90
C THR A 412 -22.49 -17.15 11.33
#